data_f079d94b96cbad5235c706151403208d
#
_entry.id   f079d94b96cbad5235c706151403208d
#
_cell.length_a   1.000
_cell.length_b   1.000
_cell.length_c   1.000
_cell.angle_alpha   90.00
_cell.angle_beta   90.00
_cell.angle_gamma   90.00
#
_symmetry.space_group_name_H-M   'P 1'
#
loop_
_entity.id
_entity.type
_entity.pdbx_description
1 polymer ?
#
loop_
_entity_poly.entity_id
_entity_poly.type
_entity_poly.pdbx_seq_one_letter_code
_entity_poly.pdbx_strand_id
1 'polypeptide(L)'
;MSKIGVKNLNLYYNSNQALFDVSFDIKQKTVTAFIGPSGCGKSSLLRCLNRMNDEIEGSKVTGNVLIDGKDIYSPSMNIVSLRLGVGMVFQKPVPFPGSIYKNVSFGLKVHALSKSKQETDAIVEESLTKAGLWNEVKDRLQKSAFELSGGQQQRLCIARTIALKPDVILMDEPTSALDPIATIKIEELIRDLRNNYTIVMVTHSMQQAARISDDTA
;
A
#
# COMPACT_ATOMS: atom_id res chain seq x y z
N MET A 1 -15.38 12.11 -7.68
CA MET A 1 -15.59 12.22 -6.23
C MET A 1 -14.24 12.10 -5.53
N SER A 2 -14.00 12.84 -4.45
CA SER A 2 -12.81 12.67 -3.62
C SER A 2 -12.92 11.35 -2.85
N LYS A 3 -11.88 10.49 -2.92
CA LYS A 3 -11.77 9.25 -2.13
C LYS A 3 -11.13 9.55 -0.78
N ILE A 4 -10.09 10.39 -0.79
CA ILE A 4 -9.38 10.80 0.42
C ILE A 4 -9.35 12.33 0.46
N GLY A 5 -9.78 12.92 1.56
CA GLY A 5 -9.65 14.36 1.82
C GLY A 5 -8.78 14.59 3.06
N VAL A 6 -7.77 15.41 2.93
CA VAL A 6 -6.88 15.81 4.03
C VAL A 6 -7.05 17.31 4.28
N LYS A 7 -7.27 17.71 5.54
CA LYS A 7 -7.47 19.11 5.91
C LYS A 7 -6.66 19.48 7.15
N ASN A 8 -5.80 20.49 7.01
CA ASN A 8 -5.00 21.08 8.08
C ASN A 8 -4.23 20.02 8.89
N LEU A 9 -3.71 18.99 8.19
CA LEU A 9 -3.01 17.87 8.81
C LEU A 9 -1.66 18.29 9.32
N ASN A 10 -1.43 18.07 10.61
CA ASN A 10 -0.13 18.22 11.25
C ASN A 10 0.28 16.90 11.89
N LEU A 11 1.56 16.59 11.85
CA LEU A 11 2.14 15.43 12.50
C LEU A 11 3.34 15.85 13.34
N TYR A 12 3.38 15.36 14.54
CA TYR A 12 4.46 15.55 15.49
C TYR A 12 5.05 14.20 15.92
N TYR A 13 6.35 14.13 16.06
CA TYR A 13 7.09 13.07 16.72
C TYR A 13 7.76 13.67 17.96
N ASN A 14 7.22 13.41 19.15
CA ASN A 14 7.55 14.11 20.37
C ASN A 14 7.42 15.65 20.21
N SER A 15 8.51 16.40 20.36
CA SER A 15 8.56 17.86 20.16
C SER A 15 8.79 18.29 18.71
N ASN A 16 9.13 17.37 17.80
CA ASN A 16 9.47 17.71 16.43
C ASN A 16 8.23 17.63 15.52
N GLN A 17 7.88 18.74 14.88
CA GLN A 17 6.82 18.75 13.88
C GLN A 17 7.37 18.27 12.53
N ALA A 18 6.75 17.24 11.96
CA ALA A 18 7.13 16.63 10.68
C ALA A 18 6.24 17.03 9.51
N LEU A 19 4.97 17.37 9.77
CA LEU A 19 4.02 17.87 8.76
C LEU A 19 3.36 19.15 9.28
N PHE A 20 3.22 20.13 8.39
CA PHE A 20 2.75 21.47 8.69
C PHE A 20 1.54 21.82 7.83
N ASP A 21 0.35 21.81 8.40
CA ASP A 21 -0.91 22.29 7.82
C ASP A 21 -1.18 21.75 6.39
N VAL A 22 -1.00 20.45 6.19
CA VAL A 22 -1.12 19.82 4.87
C VAL A 22 -2.59 19.62 4.53
N SER A 23 -3.01 20.10 3.33
CA SER A 23 -4.37 19.96 2.85
C SER A 23 -4.39 19.60 1.36
N PHE A 24 -5.11 18.53 0.99
CA PHE A 24 -5.28 18.06 -0.39
C PHE A 24 -6.43 17.06 -0.51
N ASP A 25 -6.83 16.77 -1.74
CA ASP A 25 -7.81 15.76 -2.09
C ASP A 25 -7.24 14.75 -3.07
N ILE A 26 -7.58 13.46 -2.91
CA ILE A 26 -7.23 12.37 -3.83
C ILE A 26 -8.52 11.82 -4.44
N LYS A 27 -8.55 11.75 -5.77
CA LYS A 27 -9.68 11.21 -6.52
C LYS A 27 -9.72 9.68 -6.46
N GLN A 28 -10.92 9.14 -6.58
CA GLN A 28 -11.11 7.69 -6.65
C GLN A 28 -10.52 7.12 -7.95
N LYS A 29 -9.86 5.94 -7.86
CA LYS A 29 -9.29 5.22 -9.01
C LYS A 29 -8.28 6.05 -9.80
N THR A 30 -7.44 6.77 -9.11
CA THR A 30 -6.28 7.47 -9.64
C THR A 30 -5.01 7.01 -8.94
N VAL A 31 -3.87 7.25 -9.58
CA VAL A 31 -2.55 7.16 -8.96
C VAL A 31 -2.11 8.57 -8.59
N THR A 32 -1.97 8.86 -7.31
CA THR A 32 -1.39 10.12 -6.82
C THR A 32 0.02 9.87 -6.29
N ALA A 33 1.01 10.59 -6.80
CA ALA A 33 2.39 10.49 -6.36
C ALA A 33 2.80 11.68 -5.47
N PHE A 34 3.29 11.37 -4.25
CA PHE A 34 3.97 12.35 -3.42
C PHE A 34 5.44 12.40 -3.81
N ILE A 35 5.90 13.59 -4.25
CA ILE A 35 7.26 13.80 -4.75
C ILE A 35 7.96 14.84 -3.88
N GLY A 36 9.25 14.68 -3.68
CA GLY A 36 10.08 15.66 -2.97
C GLY A 36 11.38 15.04 -2.46
N PRO A 37 12.26 15.85 -1.88
CA PRO A 37 13.55 15.38 -1.37
C PRO A 37 13.39 14.38 -0.22
N SER A 38 14.42 13.58 0.04
CA SER A 38 14.44 12.67 1.19
C SER A 38 14.29 13.45 2.50
N GLY A 39 13.52 12.91 3.44
CA GLY A 39 13.33 13.52 4.77
C GLY A 39 12.25 14.62 4.83
N CYS A 40 11.60 15.03 3.73
CA CYS A 40 10.56 16.08 3.76
C CYS A 40 9.19 15.63 4.30
N GLY A 41 9.04 14.39 4.79
CA GLY A 41 7.81 13.93 5.43
C GLY A 41 6.87 13.09 4.57
N LYS A 42 7.19 12.75 3.30
CA LYS A 42 6.30 11.99 2.39
C LYS A 42 5.82 10.65 2.95
N SER A 43 6.74 9.83 3.44
CA SER A 43 6.39 8.54 4.06
C SER A 43 5.60 8.72 5.35
N SER A 44 5.87 9.77 6.10
CA SER A 44 5.10 10.14 7.29
C SER A 44 3.68 10.55 6.92
N LEU A 45 3.51 11.35 5.84
CA LEU A 45 2.21 11.71 5.30
C LEU A 45 1.44 10.47 4.80
N LEU A 46 2.12 9.59 4.05
CA LEU A 46 1.52 8.35 3.58
C LEU A 46 0.98 7.50 4.73
N ARG A 47 1.76 7.36 5.82
CA ARG A 47 1.39 6.61 7.03
C ARG A 47 0.27 7.26 7.84
N CYS A 48 0.00 8.55 7.68
CA CYS A 48 -1.17 9.19 8.25
C CYS A 48 -2.47 8.67 7.63
N LEU A 49 -2.46 8.24 6.36
CA LEU A 49 -3.65 7.80 5.64
C LEU A 49 -4.19 6.43 6.09
N ASN A 50 -3.40 5.65 6.86
CA ASN A 50 -3.83 4.37 7.44
C ASN A 50 -3.52 4.26 8.95
N ARG A 51 -3.19 5.38 9.58
CA ARG A 51 -2.86 5.47 11.01
C ARG A 51 -1.66 4.62 11.45
N MET A 52 -0.72 4.34 10.53
CA MET A 52 0.50 3.61 10.89
C MET A 52 1.43 4.43 11.80
N ASN A 53 1.31 5.76 11.80
CA ASN A 53 2.07 6.60 12.72
C ASN A 53 1.65 6.39 14.19
N ASP A 54 0.45 5.89 14.45
CA ASP A 54 -0.01 5.59 15.81
C ASP A 54 0.85 4.50 16.51
N GLU A 55 1.57 3.68 15.73
CA GLU A 55 2.50 2.66 16.25
C GLU A 55 3.85 3.26 16.69
N ILE A 56 4.08 4.56 16.45
CA ILE A 56 5.32 5.26 16.82
C ILE A 56 5.08 6.01 18.11
N GLU A 57 5.82 5.64 19.15
CA GLU A 57 5.72 6.30 20.46
C GLU A 57 5.98 7.80 20.33
N GLY A 58 5.17 8.61 20.98
CA GLY A 58 5.25 10.08 20.93
C GLY A 58 4.73 10.68 19.62
N SER A 59 4.11 9.90 18.72
CA SER A 59 3.46 10.47 17.56
C SER A 59 2.13 11.14 17.94
N LYS A 60 1.84 12.29 17.32
CA LYS A 60 0.58 13.01 17.47
C LYS A 60 0.14 13.59 16.13
N VAL A 61 -1.04 13.23 15.70
CA VAL A 61 -1.67 13.77 14.49
C VAL A 61 -2.79 14.73 14.90
N THR A 62 -2.89 15.87 14.20
CA THR A 62 -4.02 16.82 14.32
C THR A 62 -4.50 17.21 12.92
N GLY A 63 -5.69 17.79 12.83
CA GLY A 63 -6.38 17.99 11.55
C GLY A 63 -7.28 16.81 11.22
N ASN A 64 -7.77 16.72 9.97
CA ASN A 64 -8.72 15.70 9.57
C ASN A 64 -8.19 14.92 8.35
N VAL A 65 -8.38 13.61 8.39
CA VAL A 65 -8.21 12.74 7.22
C VAL A 65 -9.51 11.98 6.99
N LEU A 66 -10.16 12.27 5.89
CA LEU A 66 -11.43 11.68 5.51
C LEU A 66 -11.20 10.62 4.43
N ILE A 67 -11.75 9.43 4.61
CA ILE A 67 -11.85 8.40 3.57
C ILE A 67 -13.33 8.09 3.37
N ASP A 68 -13.81 8.24 2.15
CA ASP A 68 -15.25 8.16 1.83
C ASP A 68 -16.10 9.04 2.76
N GLY A 69 -15.60 10.24 3.09
CA GLY A 69 -16.27 11.19 3.97
C GLY A 69 -16.23 10.87 5.46
N LYS A 70 -15.60 9.77 5.89
CA LYS A 70 -15.46 9.37 7.30
C LYS A 70 -14.09 9.76 7.83
N ASP A 71 -14.05 10.46 8.95
CA ASP A 71 -12.78 10.81 9.60
C ASP A 71 -12.14 9.56 10.22
N ILE A 72 -10.94 9.22 9.71
CA ILE A 72 -10.20 8.04 10.16
C ILE A 72 -9.59 8.22 11.56
N TYR A 73 -9.47 9.45 12.06
CA TYR A 73 -8.99 9.76 13.42
C TYR A 73 -10.13 9.91 14.43
N SER A 74 -11.39 9.72 14.02
CA SER A 74 -12.53 9.66 14.94
C SER A 74 -12.33 8.58 16.01
N PRO A 75 -12.68 8.83 17.28
CA PRO A 75 -12.63 7.82 18.36
C PRO A 75 -13.46 6.56 18.07
N SER A 76 -14.47 6.65 17.22
CA SER A 76 -15.31 5.52 16.82
C SER A 76 -14.73 4.67 15.69
N MET A 77 -13.61 5.08 15.08
CA MET A 77 -13.01 4.38 13.95
C MET A 77 -12.37 3.06 14.40
N ASN A 78 -12.79 1.96 13.80
CA ASN A 78 -12.13 0.67 13.98
C ASN A 78 -10.86 0.60 13.12
N ILE A 79 -9.69 0.56 13.76
CA ILE A 79 -8.38 0.58 13.08
C ILE A 79 -8.17 -0.67 12.21
N VAL A 80 -8.65 -1.83 12.64
CA VAL A 80 -8.54 -3.07 11.86
C VAL A 80 -9.32 -2.95 10.55
N SER A 81 -10.56 -2.46 10.63
CA SER A 81 -11.40 -2.23 9.44
C SER A 81 -10.80 -1.17 8.52
N LEU A 82 -10.21 -0.10 9.08
CA LEU A 82 -9.50 0.91 8.32
C LEU A 82 -8.34 0.28 7.54
N ARG A 83 -7.48 -0.49 8.21
CA ARG A 83 -6.29 -1.12 7.59
C ARG A 83 -6.63 -2.26 6.63
N LEU A 84 -7.80 -2.84 6.72
CA LEU A 84 -8.33 -3.74 5.68
C LEU A 84 -8.71 -2.98 4.41
N GLY A 85 -9.34 -1.82 4.55
CA GLY A 85 -9.73 -0.96 3.43
C GLY A 85 -8.56 -0.14 2.84
N VAL A 86 -7.48 0.06 3.60
CA VAL A 86 -6.30 0.86 3.21
C VAL A 86 -5.05 0.02 3.37
N GLY A 87 -4.72 -0.75 2.34
CA GLY A 87 -3.54 -1.60 2.32
C GLY A 87 -2.24 -0.83 2.14
N MET A 88 -1.12 -1.38 2.60
CA MET A 88 0.19 -0.74 2.48
C MET A 88 1.25 -1.69 1.92
N VAL A 89 2.04 -1.18 0.98
CA VAL A 89 3.23 -1.80 0.41
C VAL A 89 4.44 -0.96 0.81
N PHE A 90 5.40 -1.59 1.49
CA PHE A 90 6.58 -0.92 2.02
C PHE A 90 7.72 -0.84 1.01
N GLN A 91 8.65 0.07 1.24
CA GLN A 91 9.84 0.29 0.44
C GLN A 91 10.70 -0.98 0.30
N LYS A 92 10.97 -1.66 1.42
CA LYS A 92 11.62 -2.96 1.40
C LYS A 92 10.55 -4.06 1.40
N PRO A 93 10.62 -5.03 0.48
CA PRO A 93 9.71 -6.16 0.55
C PRO A 93 9.91 -6.92 1.86
N VAL A 94 8.82 -7.18 2.57
CA VAL A 94 8.81 -7.92 3.83
C VAL A 94 7.86 -9.12 3.70
N PRO A 95 8.30 -10.21 3.05
CA PRO A 95 7.56 -11.45 3.08
C PRO A 95 7.47 -11.99 4.51
N PHE A 96 6.33 -12.56 4.87
CA PHE A 96 6.22 -13.28 6.14
C PHE A 96 6.98 -14.60 6.08
N PRO A 97 7.55 -15.07 7.20
CA PRO A 97 8.15 -16.41 7.27
C PRO A 97 7.12 -17.48 6.86
N GLY A 98 7.46 -18.23 5.82
CA GLY A 98 6.60 -19.29 5.28
C GLY A 98 6.56 -19.31 3.76
N SER A 99 5.59 -20.06 3.21
CA SER A 99 5.47 -20.26 1.78
C SER A 99 4.88 -19.05 1.05
N ILE A 100 5.05 -19.02 -0.28
CA ILE A 100 4.42 -18.04 -1.17
C ILE A 100 2.90 -18.05 -0.95
N TYR A 101 2.29 -19.23 -0.95
CA TYR A 101 0.86 -19.40 -0.68
C TYR A 101 0.42 -18.81 0.66
N LYS A 102 1.18 -19.13 1.74
CA LYS A 102 0.87 -18.62 3.08
C LYS A 102 0.93 -17.10 3.13
N ASN A 103 1.85 -16.46 2.43
CA ASN A 103 1.94 -15.00 2.39
C ASN A 103 0.67 -14.35 1.87
N VAL A 104 0.11 -14.85 0.75
CA VAL A 104 -1.11 -14.27 0.16
C VAL A 104 -2.35 -14.65 0.96
N SER A 105 -2.44 -15.90 1.43
CA SER A 105 -3.62 -16.41 2.16
C SER A 105 -3.69 -15.97 3.63
N PHE A 106 -2.63 -15.36 4.19
CA PHE A 106 -2.55 -15.04 5.62
C PHE A 106 -3.69 -14.12 6.07
N GLY A 107 -3.84 -12.99 5.41
CA GLY A 107 -4.89 -12.02 5.78
C GLY A 107 -6.30 -12.57 5.58
N LEU A 108 -6.51 -13.40 4.54
CA LEU A 108 -7.80 -14.05 4.31
C LEU A 108 -8.21 -14.94 5.48
N LYS A 109 -7.25 -15.68 6.05
CA LYS A 109 -7.49 -16.55 7.22
C LYS A 109 -7.72 -15.76 8.49
N VAL A 110 -6.85 -14.77 8.77
CA VAL A 110 -6.94 -13.96 10.00
C VAL A 110 -8.26 -13.21 10.10
N HIS A 111 -8.77 -12.71 8.98
CA HIS A 111 -10.00 -11.93 8.95
C HIS A 111 -11.23 -12.72 8.47
N ALA A 112 -11.10 -14.06 8.34
CA ALA A 112 -12.18 -14.95 7.88
C ALA A 112 -12.86 -14.47 6.59
N LEU A 113 -12.07 -13.99 5.63
CA LEU A 113 -12.55 -13.44 4.34
C LEU A 113 -12.79 -14.50 3.27
N SER A 114 -12.47 -15.75 3.53
CA SER A 114 -12.77 -16.90 2.68
C SER A 114 -13.47 -17.99 3.48
N LYS A 115 -14.50 -18.60 2.89
CA LYS A 115 -15.36 -19.60 3.54
C LYS A 115 -14.89 -21.03 3.33
N SER A 116 -14.01 -21.26 2.35
CA SER A 116 -13.50 -22.59 2.01
C SER A 116 -12.05 -22.51 1.52
N LYS A 117 -11.39 -23.68 1.52
CA LYS A 117 -10.06 -23.80 0.92
C LYS A 117 -10.10 -23.44 -0.59
N GLN A 118 -11.12 -23.89 -1.29
CA GLN A 118 -11.30 -23.63 -2.71
C GLN A 118 -11.40 -22.14 -3.03
N GLU A 119 -12.17 -21.39 -2.22
CA GLU A 119 -12.26 -19.93 -2.34
C GLU A 119 -10.92 -19.25 -2.02
N THR A 120 -10.21 -19.72 -0.99
CA THR A 120 -8.87 -19.22 -0.68
C THR A 120 -7.90 -19.45 -1.84
N ASP A 121 -7.91 -20.66 -2.43
CA ASP A 121 -7.04 -21.03 -3.54
C ASP A 121 -7.32 -20.11 -4.75
N ALA A 122 -8.58 -19.88 -5.07
CA ALA A 122 -8.98 -18.98 -6.16
C ALA A 122 -8.53 -17.52 -5.93
N ILE A 123 -8.67 -17.00 -4.70
CA ILE A 123 -8.22 -15.63 -4.37
C ILE A 123 -6.69 -15.54 -4.45
N VAL A 124 -5.97 -16.57 -4.01
CA VAL A 124 -4.49 -16.61 -4.08
C VAL A 124 -4.05 -16.59 -5.54
N GLU A 125 -4.63 -17.42 -6.41
CA GLU A 125 -4.34 -17.45 -7.83
C GLU A 125 -4.63 -16.10 -8.49
N GLU A 126 -5.83 -15.55 -8.27
CA GLU A 126 -6.25 -14.25 -8.81
C GLU A 126 -5.27 -13.14 -8.38
N SER A 127 -4.89 -13.11 -7.11
CA SER A 127 -4.01 -12.07 -6.56
C SER A 127 -2.59 -12.18 -7.13
N LEU A 128 -2.05 -13.38 -7.24
CA LEU A 128 -0.74 -13.62 -7.85
C LEU A 128 -0.75 -13.32 -9.35
N THR A 129 -1.86 -13.60 -10.03
CA THR A 129 -2.05 -13.27 -11.46
C THR A 129 -2.08 -11.76 -11.66
N LYS A 130 -2.89 -11.04 -10.87
CA LYS A 130 -2.95 -9.58 -10.90
C LYS A 130 -1.62 -8.93 -10.57
N ALA A 131 -0.82 -9.52 -9.69
CA ALA A 131 0.53 -9.06 -9.38
C ALA A 131 1.60 -9.47 -10.43
N GLY A 132 1.19 -10.10 -11.53
CA GLY A 132 2.10 -10.56 -12.58
C GLY A 132 3.12 -11.62 -12.11
N LEU A 133 2.77 -12.38 -11.06
CA LEU A 133 3.70 -13.33 -10.43
C LEU A 133 3.29 -14.80 -10.63
N TRP A 134 2.02 -15.09 -10.95
CA TRP A 134 1.47 -16.43 -11.03
C TRP A 134 2.29 -17.39 -11.88
N ASN A 135 2.59 -17.02 -13.12
CA ASN A 135 3.33 -17.88 -14.05
C ASN A 135 4.76 -18.22 -13.58
N GLU A 136 5.32 -17.41 -12.70
CA GLU A 136 6.68 -17.63 -12.15
C GLU A 136 6.67 -18.54 -10.91
N VAL A 137 5.50 -18.69 -10.23
CA VAL A 137 5.46 -19.36 -8.91
C VAL A 137 4.41 -20.45 -8.77
N LYS A 138 3.49 -20.64 -9.73
CA LYS A 138 2.36 -21.59 -9.64
C LYS A 138 2.80 -23.03 -9.29
N ASP A 139 3.96 -23.48 -9.77
CA ASP A 139 4.47 -24.83 -9.54
C ASP A 139 5.30 -24.94 -8.24
N ARG A 140 5.46 -23.81 -7.51
CA ARG A 140 6.26 -23.75 -6.26
C ARG A 140 5.62 -22.93 -5.15
N LEU A 141 4.29 -22.86 -5.11
CA LEU A 141 3.53 -22.08 -4.11
C LEU A 141 3.84 -22.44 -2.65
N GLN A 142 4.27 -23.68 -2.40
CA GLN A 142 4.65 -24.16 -1.06
C GLN A 142 6.11 -23.89 -0.70
N LYS A 143 6.93 -23.39 -1.63
CA LYS A 143 8.32 -22.99 -1.36
C LYS A 143 8.36 -21.71 -0.53
N SER A 144 9.50 -21.49 0.13
CA SER A 144 9.72 -20.30 0.95
C SER A 144 9.62 -19.02 0.12
N ALA A 145 8.92 -18.02 0.64
CA ALA A 145 8.85 -16.70 0.03
C ALA A 145 10.21 -15.98 -0.01
N PHE A 146 11.15 -16.37 0.85
CA PHE A 146 12.51 -15.82 0.86
C PHE A 146 13.41 -16.35 -0.28
N GLU A 147 12.99 -17.39 -0.99
CA GLU A 147 13.67 -17.88 -2.18
C GLU A 147 13.38 -17.04 -3.44
N LEU A 148 12.45 -16.08 -3.35
CA LEU A 148 12.10 -15.19 -4.42
C LEU A 148 13.14 -14.05 -4.56
N SER A 149 13.36 -13.57 -5.79
CA SER A 149 14.15 -12.35 -6.03
C SER A 149 13.46 -11.13 -5.40
N GLY A 150 14.19 -10.02 -5.19
CA GLY A 150 13.64 -8.79 -4.61
C GLY A 150 12.40 -8.29 -5.34
N GLY A 151 12.42 -8.25 -6.67
CA GLY A 151 11.25 -7.86 -7.46
C GLY A 151 10.08 -8.85 -7.37
N GLN A 152 10.35 -10.15 -7.25
CA GLN A 152 9.32 -11.16 -7.00
C GLN A 152 8.73 -11.02 -5.58
N GLN A 153 9.56 -10.75 -4.57
CA GLN A 153 9.10 -10.49 -3.21
C GLN A 153 8.23 -9.24 -3.14
N GLN A 154 8.58 -8.18 -3.86
CA GLN A 154 7.75 -6.97 -3.90
C GLN A 154 6.39 -7.24 -4.54
N ARG A 155 6.35 -7.96 -5.67
CA ARG A 155 5.09 -8.38 -6.30
C ARG A 155 4.28 -9.31 -5.39
N LEU A 156 4.93 -10.17 -4.61
CA LEU A 156 4.27 -11.00 -3.59
C LEU A 156 3.63 -10.13 -2.50
N CYS A 157 4.32 -9.09 -2.02
CA CYS A 157 3.77 -8.15 -1.04
C CYS A 157 2.56 -7.39 -1.61
N ILE A 158 2.60 -7.01 -2.90
CA ILE A 158 1.46 -6.42 -3.59
C ILE A 158 0.31 -7.44 -3.69
N ALA A 159 0.58 -8.69 -4.12
CA ALA A 159 -0.42 -9.76 -4.18
C ALA A 159 -1.10 -9.99 -2.83
N ARG A 160 -0.32 -10.03 -1.74
CA ARG A 160 -0.82 -10.13 -0.37
C ARG A 160 -1.77 -8.98 -0.02
N THR A 161 -1.43 -7.76 -0.43
CA THR A 161 -2.24 -6.57 -0.16
C THR A 161 -3.56 -6.62 -0.94
N ILE A 162 -3.52 -6.89 -2.24
CA ILE A 162 -4.73 -6.90 -3.08
C ILE A 162 -5.64 -8.10 -2.83
N ALA A 163 -5.14 -9.19 -2.23
CA ALA A 163 -5.95 -10.33 -1.82
C ALA A 163 -7.06 -9.94 -0.83
N LEU A 164 -6.84 -8.90 -0.03
CA LEU A 164 -7.82 -8.37 0.92
C LEU A 164 -8.84 -7.44 0.27
N LYS A 165 -8.70 -7.16 -1.04
CA LYS A 165 -9.56 -6.25 -1.82
C LYS A 165 -9.72 -4.87 -1.16
N PRO A 166 -8.61 -4.16 -0.82
CA PRO A 166 -8.70 -2.85 -0.24
C PRO A 166 -9.29 -1.84 -1.24
N ASP A 167 -9.81 -0.72 -0.74
CA ASP A 167 -10.23 0.41 -1.59
C ASP A 167 -9.07 1.31 -1.99
N VAL A 168 -8.07 1.40 -1.12
CA VAL A 168 -6.88 2.25 -1.28
C VAL A 168 -5.62 1.41 -1.08
N ILE A 169 -4.62 1.62 -1.92
CA ILE A 169 -3.29 1.03 -1.78
C ILE A 169 -2.27 2.15 -1.61
N LEU A 170 -1.59 2.13 -0.47
CA LEU A 170 -0.47 3.02 -0.17
C LEU A 170 0.83 2.32 -0.56
N MET A 171 1.74 3.01 -1.25
CA MET A 171 3.02 2.46 -1.67
C MET A 171 4.16 3.40 -1.30
N ASP A 172 5.00 2.97 -0.37
CA ASP A 172 6.16 3.75 0.08
C ASP A 172 7.39 3.34 -0.74
N GLU A 173 7.77 4.14 -1.75
CA GLU A 173 8.90 3.92 -2.66
C GLU A 173 9.01 2.47 -3.20
N PRO A 174 7.98 1.92 -3.86
CA PRO A 174 7.86 0.48 -4.10
C PRO A 174 8.92 -0.12 -5.03
N THR A 175 9.76 0.72 -5.66
CA THR A 175 10.76 0.29 -6.65
C THR A 175 12.18 0.70 -6.28
N SER A 176 12.40 1.43 -5.18
CA SER A 176 13.72 2.03 -4.86
C SER A 176 14.85 1.03 -4.63
N ALA A 177 14.52 -0.21 -4.23
CA ALA A 177 15.50 -1.28 -3.97
C ALA A 177 15.56 -2.32 -5.11
N LEU A 178 14.98 -2.03 -6.29
CA LEU A 178 14.85 -2.98 -7.38
C LEU A 178 15.74 -2.63 -8.58
N ASP A 179 16.08 -3.65 -9.35
CA ASP A 179 16.73 -3.48 -10.64
C ASP A 179 15.79 -2.83 -11.67
N PRO A 180 16.31 -2.29 -12.79
CA PRO A 180 15.49 -1.60 -13.80
C PRO A 180 14.37 -2.46 -14.40
N ILE A 181 14.60 -3.76 -14.61
CA ILE A 181 13.60 -4.67 -15.21
C ILE A 181 12.46 -4.91 -14.22
N ALA A 182 12.78 -5.16 -12.96
CA ALA A 182 11.78 -5.31 -11.90
C ALA A 182 11.00 -4.00 -11.67
N THR A 183 11.67 -2.85 -11.77
CA THR A 183 11.04 -1.52 -11.69
C THR A 183 9.96 -1.35 -12.75
N ILE A 184 10.28 -1.64 -14.03
CA ILE A 184 9.30 -1.53 -15.13
C ILE A 184 8.09 -2.41 -14.87
N LYS A 185 8.28 -3.66 -14.43
CA LYS A 185 7.17 -4.58 -14.10
C LYS A 185 6.27 -4.05 -12.99
N ILE A 186 6.84 -3.40 -11.98
CA ILE A 186 6.05 -2.79 -10.90
C ILE A 186 5.30 -1.54 -11.41
N GLU A 187 5.91 -0.72 -12.26
CA GLU A 187 5.27 0.44 -12.86
C GLU A 187 4.07 0.04 -13.76
N GLU A 188 4.22 -0.99 -14.56
CA GLU A 188 3.13 -1.57 -15.36
C GLU A 188 2.01 -2.09 -14.46
N LEU A 189 2.37 -2.84 -13.41
CA LEU A 189 1.43 -3.35 -12.44
C LEU A 189 0.64 -2.23 -11.75
N ILE A 190 1.27 -1.13 -11.34
CA ILE A 190 0.59 0.02 -10.72
C ILE A 190 -0.43 0.63 -11.70
N ARG A 191 -0.08 0.77 -12.98
CA ARG A 191 -1.00 1.27 -14.01
C ARG A 191 -2.23 0.37 -14.17
N ASP A 192 -2.05 -0.95 -14.15
CA ASP A 192 -3.16 -1.89 -14.26
C ASP A 192 -4.05 -1.87 -13.02
N LEU A 193 -3.45 -1.79 -11.84
CA LEU A 193 -4.17 -1.78 -10.56
C LEU A 193 -5.06 -0.54 -10.39
N ARG A 194 -4.71 0.62 -10.97
CA ARG A 194 -5.51 1.86 -10.84
C ARG A 194 -6.95 1.70 -11.36
N ASN A 195 -7.19 0.77 -12.28
CA ASN A 195 -8.54 0.53 -12.79
C ASN A 195 -9.51 0.06 -11.68
N ASN A 196 -8.97 -0.56 -10.64
CA ASN A 196 -9.75 -1.13 -9.54
C ASN A 196 -9.51 -0.44 -8.20
N TYR A 197 -8.35 0.18 -8.00
CA TYR A 197 -7.89 0.71 -6.72
C TYR A 197 -7.54 2.20 -6.82
N THR A 198 -7.70 2.92 -5.73
CA THR A 198 -7.08 4.24 -5.55
C THR A 198 -5.68 4.02 -5.02
N ILE A 199 -4.66 4.57 -5.68
CA ILE A 199 -3.26 4.35 -5.32
C ILE A 199 -2.63 5.67 -4.90
N VAL A 200 -1.97 5.65 -3.74
CA VAL A 200 -1.15 6.77 -3.28
C VAL A 200 0.27 6.24 -3.12
N MET A 201 1.20 6.82 -3.82
CA MET A 201 2.58 6.39 -3.76
C MET A 201 3.55 7.51 -3.40
N VAL A 202 4.61 7.14 -2.71
CA VAL A 202 5.78 8.00 -2.51
C VAL A 202 6.86 7.61 -3.50
N THR A 203 7.47 8.59 -4.14
CA THR A 203 8.67 8.40 -4.95
C THR A 203 9.57 9.63 -4.90
N HIS A 204 10.88 9.42 -5.03
CA HIS A 204 11.83 10.51 -5.23
C HIS A 204 12.18 10.69 -6.72
N SER A 205 11.65 9.86 -7.61
CA SER A 205 11.87 9.93 -9.05
C SER A 205 10.74 10.68 -9.76
N MET A 206 11.01 11.90 -10.21
CA MET A 206 10.08 12.66 -11.05
C MET A 206 9.72 11.94 -12.34
N GLN A 207 10.71 11.22 -12.94
CA GLN A 207 10.48 10.46 -14.16
C GLN A 207 9.51 9.30 -13.94
N GLN A 208 9.60 8.62 -12.80
CA GLN A 208 8.66 7.58 -12.42
C GLN A 208 7.25 8.14 -12.22
N ALA A 209 7.11 9.22 -11.44
CA ALA A 209 5.82 9.85 -11.24
C ALA A 209 5.19 10.29 -12.57
N ALA A 210 5.95 10.93 -13.46
CA ALA A 210 5.46 11.35 -14.77
C ALA A 210 4.96 10.17 -15.65
N ARG A 211 5.51 8.96 -15.45
CA ARG A 211 5.08 7.78 -16.22
C ARG A 211 3.83 7.12 -15.69
N ILE A 212 3.59 7.15 -14.38
CA ILE A 212 2.59 6.27 -13.75
C ILE A 212 1.54 6.99 -12.91
N SER A 213 1.71 8.27 -12.54
CA SER A 213 0.72 9.00 -11.76
C SER A 213 -0.20 9.86 -12.62
N ASP A 214 -1.43 10.00 -12.16
CA ASP A 214 -2.43 10.89 -12.75
C ASP A 214 -2.33 12.30 -12.12
N ASP A 215 -2.00 12.36 -10.82
CA ASP A 215 -1.83 13.60 -10.06
C ASP A 215 -0.51 13.52 -9.24
N THR A 216 0.12 14.67 -8.98
CA THR A 216 1.32 14.78 -8.12
C THR A 216 1.11 15.83 -7.04
N ALA A 217 1.71 15.61 -5.85
CA ALA A 217 1.68 16.51 -4.72
C ALA A 217 3.05 16.57 -4.02
#